data_3776336d32f081d0e3161567c6808424
#
_entry.id   3776336d32f081d0e3161567c6808424
#
_cell.length_a   1.000
_cell.length_b   1.000
_cell.length_c   1.000
_cell.angle_alpha   90.00
_cell.angle_beta   90.00
_cell.angle_gamma   90.00
#
_symmetry.space_group_name_H-M   'P 1'
#
loop_
_entity.id
_entity.type
_entity.pdbx_description
1 polymer ?
#
loop_
_entity_poly.entity_id
_entity_poly.type
_entity_poly.pdbx_seq_one_letter_code
_entity_poly.pdbx_strand_id
1 'polypeptide(L)'
;MIHALARIWGWIALRGVAAIVFGILALVYPGSAFSVLVIFFGAYCFVDGIFALIALFRGGTGDRFWILVLEAGVGIAIGILTFTKPATTALALLYYIGAWAIITGVLELVAAIRLRKEITGEFWLGLAGVLSIAFGVLLFVEPGPGSLAIAIWVGAYALIFGVMLVALAFRLKKFNDLHNKVVAPPPPTPAPAR
;
A
#
# COMPACT_ATOMS: atom_id res chain seq x y z
N MET A 1 -18.16 -14.75 -10.14
CA MET A 1 -17.17 -13.80 -9.61
C MET A 1 -16.24 -13.22 -10.70
N ILE A 2 -15.65 -14.04 -11.58
CA ILE A 2 -14.71 -13.58 -12.64
C ILE A 2 -15.35 -12.57 -13.60
N HIS A 3 -16.63 -12.70 -13.92
CA HIS A 3 -17.36 -11.77 -14.82
C HIS A 3 -17.49 -10.34 -14.26
N ALA A 4 -17.64 -10.19 -12.93
CA ALA A 4 -17.69 -8.86 -12.31
C ALA A 4 -16.32 -8.16 -12.38
N LEU A 5 -15.23 -8.91 -12.20
CA LEU A 5 -13.85 -8.40 -12.31
C LEU A 5 -13.48 -8.04 -13.76
N ALA A 6 -13.95 -8.83 -14.74
CA ALA A 6 -13.71 -8.55 -16.15
C ALA A 6 -14.39 -7.25 -16.64
N ARG A 7 -15.43 -6.78 -15.96
CA ARG A 7 -16.13 -5.53 -16.29
C ARG A 7 -15.39 -4.29 -15.78
N ILE A 8 -14.54 -4.46 -14.76
CA ILE A 8 -13.80 -3.33 -14.15
C ILE A 8 -12.32 -3.28 -14.56
N TRP A 9 -11.95 -3.99 -15.67
CA TRP A 9 -10.56 -4.01 -16.15
C TRP A 9 -9.96 -2.62 -16.35
N GLY A 10 -10.77 -1.63 -16.77
CA GLY A 10 -10.35 -0.26 -16.97
C GLY A 10 -9.87 0.42 -15.69
N TRP A 11 -10.55 0.20 -14.56
CA TRP A 11 -10.13 0.72 -13.25
C TRP A 11 -8.84 0.06 -12.76
N ILE A 12 -8.66 -1.24 -13.03
CA ILE A 12 -7.43 -1.95 -12.70
C ILE A 12 -6.27 -1.45 -13.54
N ALA A 13 -6.50 -1.19 -14.84
CA ALA A 13 -5.50 -0.61 -15.74
C ALA A 13 -5.11 0.80 -15.29
N LEU A 14 -6.08 1.65 -14.98
CA LEU A 14 -5.84 3.02 -14.50
C LEU A 14 -4.99 3.02 -13.22
N ARG A 15 -5.35 2.16 -12.26
CA ARG A 15 -4.58 2.00 -11.01
C ARG A 15 -3.16 1.52 -11.28
N GLY A 16 -2.98 0.57 -12.21
CA GLY A 16 -1.67 0.07 -12.60
C GLY A 16 -0.81 1.13 -13.26
N VAL A 17 -1.36 1.93 -14.18
CA VAL A 17 -0.67 3.06 -14.81
C VAL A 17 -0.30 4.12 -13.78
N ALA A 18 -1.21 4.49 -12.89
CA ALA A 18 -0.93 5.44 -11.80
C ALA A 18 0.21 4.94 -10.89
N ALA A 19 0.23 3.64 -10.56
CA ALA A 19 1.30 3.04 -9.76
C ALA A 19 2.65 3.05 -10.49
N ILE A 20 2.68 2.80 -11.80
CA ILE A 20 3.90 2.88 -12.61
C ILE A 20 4.43 4.32 -12.65
N VAL A 21 3.57 5.29 -12.93
CA VAL A 21 3.95 6.72 -12.97
C VAL A 21 4.50 7.16 -11.62
N PHE A 22 3.81 6.82 -10.53
CA PHE A 22 4.29 7.11 -9.18
C PHE A 22 5.64 6.43 -8.90
N GLY A 23 5.79 5.14 -9.26
CA GLY A 23 7.02 4.39 -9.08
C GLY A 23 8.21 5.03 -9.81
N ILE A 24 8.04 5.45 -11.05
CA ILE A 24 9.07 6.15 -11.83
C ILE A 24 9.43 7.50 -11.17
N LEU A 25 8.43 8.29 -10.79
CA LEU A 25 8.65 9.58 -10.13
C LEU A 25 9.36 9.42 -8.77
N ALA A 26 9.04 8.37 -8.02
CA ALA A 26 9.67 8.08 -6.75
C ALA A 26 11.14 7.66 -6.90
N LEU A 27 11.50 6.99 -7.98
CA LEU A 27 12.89 6.64 -8.28
C LEU A 27 13.70 7.84 -8.78
N VAL A 28 13.08 8.74 -9.55
CA VAL A 28 13.76 9.94 -10.11
C VAL A 28 13.85 11.06 -9.08
N TYR A 29 12.81 11.28 -8.27
CA TYR A 29 12.70 12.34 -7.27
C TYR A 29 12.30 11.79 -5.88
N PRO A 30 13.17 10.98 -5.23
CA PRO A 30 12.79 10.28 -4.00
C PRO A 30 12.42 11.21 -2.83
N GLY A 31 13.07 12.37 -2.69
CA GLY A 31 12.75 13.34 -1.65
C GLY A 31 11.33 13.93 -1.79
N SER A 32 10.95 14.28 -3.02
CA SER A 32 9.58 14.76 -3.31
C SER A 32 8.55 13.66 -3.13
N ALA A 33 8.88 12.43 -3.57
CA ALA A 33 8.00 11.29 -3.41
C ALA A 33 7.73 10.95 -1.94
N PHE A 34 8.76 11.02 -1.08
CA PHE A 34 8.57 10.84 0.36
C PHE A 34 7.64 11.90 0.95
N SER A 35 7.80 13.16 0.57
CA SER A 35 6.92 14.25 1.02
C SER A 35 5.46 14.01 0.60
N VAL A 36 5.24 13.55 -0.62
CA VAL A 36 3.91 13.16 -1.12
C VAL A 36 3.33 12.01 -0.30
N LEU A 37 4.13 10.97 0.01
CA LEU A 37 3.68 9.86 0.86
C LEU A 37 3.26 10.33 2.24
N VAL A 38 3.99 11.26 2.86
CA VAL A 38 3.65 11.84 4.17
C VAL A 38 2.31 12.57 4.10
N ILE A 39 2.08 13.39 3.05
CA ILE A 39 0.81 14.11 2.87
C ILE A 39 -0.35 13.14 2.68
N PHE A 40 -0.18 12.11 1.85
CA PHE A 40 -1.20 11.05 1.68
C PHE A 40 -1.49 10.31 2.98
N PHE A 41 -0.47 10.01 3.77
CA PHE A 41 -0.65 9.41 5.09
C PHE A 41 -1.49 10.31 6.01
N GLY A 42 -1.19 11.62 6.07
CA GLY A 42 -1.97 12.57 6.85
C GLY A 42 -3.40 12.69 6.37
N ALA A 43 -3.62 12.72 5.04
CA ALA A 43 -4.96 12.73 4.47
C ALA A 43 -5.74 11.45 4.81
N TYR A 44 -5.08 10.29 4.73
CA TYR A 44 -5.66 9.02 5.13
C TYR A 44 -6.09 9.03 6.60
N CYS A 45 -5.18 9.41 7.52
CA CYS A 45 -5.50 9.49 8.95
C CYS A 45 -6.64 10.46 9.24
N PHE A 46 -6.69 11.60 8.54
CA PHE A 46 -7.73 12.59 8.71
C PHE A 46 -9.10 12.05 8.29
N VAL A 47 -9.18 11.43 7.12
CA VAL A 47 -10.42 10.84 6.60
C VAL A 47 -10.89 9.69 7.48
N ASP A 48 -9.97 8.81 7.89
CA ASP A 48 -10.25 7.69 8.78
C ASP A 48 -10.78 8.17 10.14
N GLY A 49 -10.14 9.19 10.72
CA GLY A 49 -10.61 9.83 11.95
C GLY A 49 -12.02 10.45 11.81
N ILE A 50 -12.35 11.04 10.65
CA ILE A 50 -13.71 11.53 10.38
C ILE A 50 -14.70 10.37 10.31
N PHE A 51 -14.37 9.26 9.65
CA PHE A 51 -15.23 8.09 9.60
C PHE A 51 -15.45 7.46 10.97
N ALA A 52 -14.42 7.39 11.81
CA ALA A 52 -14.54 6.95 13.19
C ALA A 52 -15.47 7.88 13.99
N LEU A 53 -15.38 9.19 13.80
CA LEU A 53 -16.26 10.18 14.42
C LEU A 53 -17.72 10.00 13.97
N ILE A 54 -17.96 9.81 12.68
CA ILE A 54 -19.30 9.54 12.14
C ILE A 54 -19.87 8.24 12.72
N ALA A 55 -19.03 7.20 12.87
CA ALA A 55 -19.44 5.93 13.46
C ALA A 55 -19.89 6.10 14.91
N LEU A 56 -19.22 6.96 15.69
CA LEU A 56 -19.63 7.31 17.06
C LEU A 56 -21.04 7.93 17.12
N PHE A 57 -21.35 8.84 16.20
CA PHE A 57 -22.65 9.52 16.18
C PHE A 57 -23.79 8.61 15.68
N ARG A 58 -23.49 7.56 14.93
CA ARG A 58 -24.51 6.60 14.46
C ARG A 58 -25.01 5.66 15.56
N GLY A 59 -24.31 5.57 16.69
CA GLY A 59 -24.69 4.75 17.82
C GLY A 59 -24.44 3.25 17.60
N GLY A 60 -24.69 2.45 18.66
CA GLY A 60 -24.54 0.99 18.58
C GLY A 60 -23.10 0.48 18.74
N THR A 61 -22.17 1.34 19.19
CA THR A 61 -20.74 1.04 19.27
C THR A 61 -20.36 0.18 20.50
N GLY A 62 -21.24 0.03 21.49
CA GLY A 62 -21.00 -0.82 22.66
C GLY A 62 -19.58 -0.69 23.24
N ASP A 63 -18.91 -1.82 23.44
CA ASP A 63 -17.55 -1.90 24.00
C ASP A 63 -16.48 -1.21 23.13
N ARG A 64 -16.77 -0.91 21.86
CA ARG A 64 -15.85 -0.22 20.95
C ARG A 64 -15.86 1.29 21.04
N PHE A 65 -16.74 1.88 21.86
CA PHE A 65 -16.89 3.33 21.99
C PHE A 65 -15.56 4.04 22.24
N TRP A 66 -14.80 3.60 23.24
CA TRP A 66 -13.50 4.21 23.58
C TRP A 66 -12.43 4.05 22.50
N ILE A 67 -12.44 2.94 21.79
CA ILE A 67 -11.51 2.70 20.66
C ILE A 67 -11.80 3.70 19.55
N LEU A 68 -13.07 3.89 19.18
CA LEU A 68 -13.47 4.84 18.14
C LEU A 68 -13.22 6.30 18.55
N VAL A 69 -13.36 6.64 19.84
CA VAL A 69 -13.01 7.98 20.35
C VAL A 69 -11.52 8.26 20.19
N LEU A 70 -10.67 7.28 20.55
CA LEU A 70 -9.22 7.41 20.37
C LEU A 70 -8.83 7.46 18.89
N GLU A 71 -9.41 6.60 18.07
CA GLU A 71 -9.18 6.55 16.61
C GLU A 71 -9.56 7.88 15.95
N ALA A 72 -10.75 8.41 16.24
CA ALA A 72 -11.19 9.70 15.74
C ALA A 72 -10.28 10.85 16.20
N GLY A 73 -9.97 10.91 17.50
CA GLY A 73 -9.14 11.97 18.06
C GLY A 73 -7.71 11.95 17.52
N VAL A 74 -7.07 10.78 17.53
CA VAL A 74 -5.69 10.59 17.05
C VAL A 74 -5.62 10.80 15.53
N GLY A 75 -6.55 10.22 14.76
CA GLY A 75 -6.58 10.33 13.30
C GLY A 75 -6.72 11.79 12.84
N ILE A 76 -7.67 12.54 13.41
CA ILE A 76 -7.86 13.95 13.10
C ILE A 76 -6.64 14.78 13.54
N ALA A 77 -6.08 14.53 14.74
CA ALA A 77 -4.91 15.26 15.23
C ALA A 77 -3.68 15.03 14.34
N ILE A 78 -3.39 13.80 13.95
CA ILE A 78 -2.29 13.46 13.03
C ILE A 78 -2.54 14.11 11.67
N GLY A 79 -3.76 14.06 11.14
CA GLY A 79 -4.10 14.70 9.89
C GLY A 79 -3.83 16.20 9.90
N ILE A 80 -4.33 16.93 10.90
CA ILE A 80 -4.10 18.37 11.06
C ILE A 80 -2.61 18.67 11.24
N LEU A 81 -1.89 17.89 12.06
CA LEU A 81 -0.46 18.04 12.26
C LEU A 81 0.31 17.87 10.95
N THR A 82 -0.06 16.90 10.14
CA THR A 82 0.60 16.64 8.85
C THR A 82 0.42 17.81 7.88
N PHE A 83 -0.77 18.40 7.81
CA PHE A 83 -1.01 19.55 6.93
C PHE A 83 -0.35 20.83 7.42
N THR A 84 -0.21 21.02 8.73
CA THR A 84 0.40 22.22 9.31
C THR A 84 1.92 22.12 9.44
N LYS A 85 2.43 20.93 9.77
CA LYS A 85 3.86 20.66 10.00
C LYS A 85 4.29 19.32 9.40
N PRO A 86 4.33 19.20 8.06
CA PRO A 86 4.61 17.92 7.39
C PRO A 86 5.98 17.34 7.76
N ALA A 87 6.98 18.16 8.00
CA ALA A 87 8.31 17.73 8.41
C ALA A 87 8.30 17.01 9.78
N THR A 88 7.47 17.46 10.72
CA THR A 88 7.34 16.81 12.03
C THR A 88 6.71 15.43 11.89
N THR A 89 5.66 15.30 11.08
CA THR A 89 5.04 14.01 10.79
C THR A 89 5.98 13.08 10.04
N ALA A 90 6.76 13.62 9.10
CA ALA A 90 7.78 12.86 8.38
C ALA A 90 8.80 12.24 9.33
N LEU A 91 9.35 13.02 10.26
CA LEU A 91 10.30 12.52 11.26
C LEU A 91 9.66 11.50 12.21
N ALA A 92 8.43 11.75 12.66
CA ALA A 92 7.71 10.80 13.51
C ALA A 92 7.50 9.45 12.80
N LEU A 93 7.14 9.47 11.53
CA LEU A 93 7.00 8.26 10.72
C LEU A 93 8.33 7.52 10.54
N LEU A 94 9.42 8.23 10.28
CA LEU A 94 10.75 7.64 10.15
C LEU A 94 11.16 6.92 11.44
N TYR A 95 10.97 7.56 12.58
CA TYR A 95 11.29 6.96 13.87
C TYR A 95 10.39 5.79 14.22
N TYR A 96 9.10 5.88 13.90
CA TYR A 96 8.17 4.76 14.06
C TYR A 96 8.57 3.56 13.20
N ILE A 97 8.85 3.78 11.92
CA ILE A 97 9.30 2.72 11.00
C ILE A 97 10.65 2.16 11.46
N GLY A 98 11.57 3.02 11.89
CA GLY A 98 12.88 2.61 12.40
C GLY A 98 12.77 1.72 13.65
N ALA A 99 11.95 2.11 14.62
CA ALA A 99 11.69 1.31 15.82
C ALA A 99 11.07 -0.05 15.46
N TRP A 100 10.08 -0.04 14.56
CA TRP A 100 9.46 -1.27 14.09
C TRP A 100 10.46 -2.18 13.37
N ALA A 101 11.31 -1.63 12.49
CA ALA A 101 12.35 -2.38 11.79
C ALA A 101 13.37 -3.00 12.75
N ILE A 102 13.77 -2.30 13.81
CA ILE A 102 14.66 -2.85 14.85
C ILE A 102 13.98 -4.00 15.60
N ILE A 103 12.74 -3.81 16.05
CA ILE A 103 11.99 -4.83 16.78
C ILE A 103 11.80 -6.08 15.92
N THR A 104 11.32 -5.92 14.68
CA THR A 104 11.12 -7.06 13.77
C THR A 104 12.43 -7.74 13.41
N GLY A 105 13.49 -6.98 13.14
CA GLY A 105 14.82 -7.53 12.85
C GLY A 105 15.40 -8.33 14.02
N VAL A 106 15.20 -7.89 15.26
CA VAL A 106 15.60 -8.67 16.46
C VAL A 106 14.79 -9.97 16.54
N LEU A 107 13.47 -9.91 16.30
CA LEU A 107 12.63 -11.11 16.33
C LEU A 107 13.01 -12.10 15.22
N GLU A 108 13.31 -11.62 14.01
CA GLU A 108 13.80 -12.44 12.91
C GLU A 108 15.13 -13.12 13.22
N LEU A 109 16.06 -12.38 13.86
CA LEU A 109 17.35 -12.93 14.28
C LEU A 109 17.18 -14.00 15.34
N VAL A 110 16.32 -13.75 16.34
CA VAL A 110 16.00 -14.77 17.37
C VAL A 110 15.34 -15.99 16.75
N ALA A 111 14.42 -15.80 15.80
CA ALA A 111 13.79 -16.89 15.08
C ALA A 111 14.80 -17.68 14.24
N ALA A 112 15.71 -17.03 13.53
CA ALA A 112 16.76 -17.68 12.74
C ALA A 112 17.66 -18.58 13.63
N ILE A 113 18.01 -18.11 14.83
CA ILE A 113 18.83 -18.88 15.79
C ILE A 113 18.04 -20.08 16.36
N ARG A 114 16.77 -19.87 16.74
CA ARG A 114 15.96 -20.92 17.39
C ARG A 114 15.53 -22.01 16.42
N LEU A 115 15.13 -21.62 15.20
CA LEU A 115 14.59 -22.55 14.21
C LEU A 115 15.64 -23.14 13.26
N ARG A 116 16.94 -22.86 13.46
CA ARG A 116 18.03 -23.29 12.58
C ARG A 116 18.08 -24.79 12.27
N LYS A 117 17.46 -25.63 13.13
CA LYS A 117 17.42 -27.09 12.96
C LYS A 117 16.12 -27.57 12.30
N GLU A 118 15.11 -26.72 12.17
CA GLU A 118 13.76 -27.08 11.74
C GLU A 118 13.41 -26.51 10.35
N ILE A 119 14.06 -25.40 9.95
CA ILE A 119 13.77 -24.71 8.69
C ILE A 119 15.00 -24.68 7.79
N THR A 120 14.78 -24.94 6.49
CA THR A 120 15.78 -24.67 5.45
C THR A 120 15.68 -23.21 5.05
N GLY A 121 16.71 -22.39 5.33
CA GLY A 121 16.72 -20.97 4.98
C GLY A 121 16.99 -20.04 6.15
N GLU A 122 17.45 -20.56 7.30
CA GLU A 122 17.81 -19.80 8.50
C GLU A 122 18.82 -18.67 8.19
N PHE A 123 19.72 -18.91 7.25
CA PHE A 123 20.70 -17.90 6.80
C PHE A 123 20.00 -16.64 6.22
N TRP A 124 19.01 -16.84 5.34
CA TRP A 124 18.27 -15.74 4.74
C TRP A 124 17.44 -14.98 5.78
N LEU A 125 16.85 -15.69 6.72
CA LEU A 125 16.09 -15.09 7.82
C LEU A 125 17.02 -14.29 8.74
N GLY A 126 18.19 -14.81 9.08
CA GLY A 126 19.19 -14.10 9.88
C GLY A 126 19.73 -12.86 9.15
N LEU A 127 20.02 -12.98 7.85
CA LEU A 127 20.46 -11.86 7.03
C LEU A 127 19.37 -10.76 6.96
N ALA A 128 18.12 -11.15 6.75
CA ALA A 128 17.00 -10.20 6.76
C ALA A 128 16.90 -9.46 8.10
N GLY A 129 17.00 -10.17 9.22
CA GLY A 129 17.00 -9.57 10.56
C GLY A 129 18.13 -8.56 10.78
N VAL A 130 19.36 -8.90 10.37
CA VAL A 130 20.51 -7.97 10.47
C VAL A 130 20.28 -6.73 9.58
N LEU A 131 19.83 -6.90 8.34
CA LEU A 131 19.54 -5.78 7.43
C LEU A 131 18.40 -4.91 7.97
N SER A 132 17.38 -5.51 8.56
CA SER A 132 16.24 -4.78 9.16
C SER A 132 16.69 -3.92 10.34
N ILE A 133 17.56 -4.46 11.23
CA ILE A 133 18.15 -3.69 12.33
C ILE A 133 19.01 -2.55 11.79
N ALA A 134 19.91 -2.83 10.84
CA ALA A 134 20.78 -1.82 10.25
C ALA A 134 19.97 -0.68 9.59
N PHE A 135 18.91 -1.05 8.87
CA PHE A 135 17.99 -0.07 8.28
C PHE A 135 17.26 0.75 9.34
N GLY A 136 16.76 0.11 10.42
CA GLY A 136 16.11 0.82 11.51
C GLY A 136 17.06 1.82 12.20
N VAL A 137 18.31 1.43 12.45
CA VAL A 137 19.35 2.33 13.01
C VAL A 137 19.64 3.50 12.05
N LEU A 138 19.71 3.25 10.74
CA LEU A 138 19.90 4.30 9.74
C LEU A 138 18.80 5.37 9.82
N LEU A 139 17.54 4.97 10.03
CA LEU A 139 16.42 5.90 10.14
C LEU A 139 16.53 6.82 11.38
N PHE A 140 17.15 6.34 12.47
CA PHE A 140 17.39 7.15 13.66
C PHE A 140 18.61 8.08 13.55
N VAL A 141 19.69 7.59 12.96
CA VAL A 141 20.97 8.33 12.88
C VAL A 141 20.95 9.33 11.73
N GLU A 142 20.43 8.91 10.59
CA GLU A 142 20.44 9.66 9.33
C GLU A 142 19.04 9.68 8.69
N PRO A 143 18.07 10.43 9.24
CA PRO A 143 16.70 10.43 8.73
C PRO A 143 16.58 10.93 7.28
N GLY A 144 17.51 11.79 6.82
CA GLY A 144 17.55 12.24 5.42
C GLY A 144 17.78 11.11 4.43
N PRO A 145 18.93 10.42 4.44
CA PRO A 145 19.17 9.22 3.64
C PRO A 145 18.14 8.13 3.88
N GLY A 146 17.67 7.93 5.12
CA GLY A 146 16.63 6.97 5.45
C GLY A 146 15.30 7.24 4.74
N SER A 147 14.88 8.50 4.64
CA SER A 147 13.67 8.88 3.91
C SER A 147 13.78 8.60 2.41
N LEU A 148 14.95 8.83 1.83
CA LEU A 148 15.23 8.52 0.43
C LEU A 148 15.18 6.99 0.19
N ALA A 149 15.75 6.21 1.09
CA ALA A 149 15.70 4.75 1.00
C ALA A 149 14.26 4.24 1.01
N ILE A 150 13.39 4.74 1.91
CA ILE A 150 11.96 4.38 1.94
C ILE A 150 11.30 4.76 0.62
N ALA A 151 11.52 5.97 0.10
CA ALA A 151 10.93 6.40 -1.16
C ALA A 151 11.33 5.51 -2.34
N ILE A 152 12.59 5.12 -2.42
CA ILE A 152 13.13 4.24 -3.47
C ILE A 152 12.48 2.85 -3.34
N TRP A 153 12.39 2.26 -2.15
CA TRP A 153 11.76 0.97 -1.93
C TRP A 153 10.28 0.97 -2.29
N VAL A 154 9.54 1.98 -1.83
CA VAL A 154 8.12 2.14 -2.16
C VAL A 154 7.94 2.37 -3.66
N GLY A 155 8.81 3.17 -4.28
CA GLY A 155 8.80 3.42 -5.73
C GLY A 155 9.04 2.15 -6.55
N ALA A 156 10.05 1.36 -6.18
CA ALA A 156 10.36 0.09 -6.83
C ALA A 156 9.20 -0.91 -6.69
N TYR A 157 8.64 -1.03 -5.48
CA TYR A 157 7.45 -1.85 -5.25
C TYR A 157 6.25 -1.38 -6.08
N ALA A 158 5.96 -0.08 -6.10
CA ALA A 158 4.86 0.49 -6.86
C ALA A 158 5.02 0.24 -8.37
N LEU A 159 6.24 0.31 -8.89
CA LEU A 159 6.54 0.05 -10.29
C LEU A 159 6.28 -1.42 -10.64
N ILE A 160 6.82 -2.36 -9.87
CA ILE A 160 6.62 -3.80 -10.08
C ILE A 160 5.13 -4.14 -9.99
N PHE A 161 4.47 -3.67 -8.93
CA PHE A 161 3.06 -3.93 -8.70
C PHE A 161 2.18 -3.30 -9.80
N GLY A 162 2.51 -2.09 -10.23
CA GLY A 162 1.83 -1.41 -11.34
C GLY A 162 1.92 -2.17 -12.65
N VAL A 163 3.11 -2.69 -13.01
CA VAL A 163 3.29 -3.54 -14.19
C VAL A 163 2.44 -4.82 -14.09
N MET A 164 2.41 -5.46 -12.93
CA MET A 164 1.57 -6.64 -12.70
C MET A 164 0.09 -6.32 -12.85
N LEU A 165 -0.39 -5.19 -12.33
CA LEU A 165 -1.79 -4.76 -12.47
C LEU A 165 -2.17 -4.48 -13.92
N VAL A 166 -1.30 -3.82 -14.68
CA VAL A 166 -1.51 -3.56 -16.10
C VAL A 166 -1.58 -4.87 -16.88
N ALA A 167 -0.64 -5.79 -16.63
CA ALA A 167 -0.66 -7.12 -17.24
C ALA A 167 -1.95 -7.89 -16.91
N LEU A 168 -2.41 -7.82 -15.65
CA LEU A 168 -3.66 -8.42 -15.21
C LEU A 168 -4.88 -7.77 -15.92
N ALA A 169 -4.90 -6.45 -16.04
CA ALA A 169 -5.97 -5.71 -16.71
C ALA A 169 -6.11 -6.14 -18.18
N PHE A 170 -4.99 -6.30 -18.91
CA PHE A 170 -5.01 -6.80 -20.29
C PHE A 170 -5.52 -8.23 -20.39
N ARG A 171 -5.16 -9.10 -19.46
CA ARG A 171 -5.69 -10.48 -19.40
C ARG A 171 -7.19 -10.48 -19.17
N LEU A 172 -7.70 -9.66 -18.24
CA LEU A 172 -9.12 -9.54 -17.96
C LEU A 172 -9.90 -8.96 -19.15
N LYS A 173 -9.33 -7.98 -19.86
CA LYS A 173 -9.90 -7.44 -21.09
C LYS A 173 -10.08 -8.54 -22.14
N LYS A 174 -9.02 -9.31 -22.42
CA LYS A 174 -9.07 -10.39 -23.42
C LYS A 174 -10.13 -11.44 -23.06
N PHE A 175 -10.27 -11.76 -21.77
CA PHE A 175 -11.28 -12.71 -21.29
C PHE A 175 -12.70 -12.17 -21.49
N ASN A 176 -12.93 -10.87 -21.23
CA ASN A 176 -14.21 -10.21 -21.45
C ASN A 176 -14.59 -10.19 -22.92
N ASP A 177 -13.65 -9.89 -23.82
CA ASP A 177 -13.87 -9.83 -25.26
C ASP A 177 -14.21 -11.20 -25.86
N LEU A 178 -13.56 -12.27 -25.37
CA LEU A 178 -13.86 -13.64 -25.76
C LEU A 178 -15.27 -14.07 -25.31
N HIS A 179 -15.63 -13.72 -24.07
CA HIS A 179 -16.95 -14.06 -23.54
C HIS A 179 -18.07 -13.35 -24.29
N ASN A 180 -17.91 -12.05 -24.59
CA ASN A 180 -18.88 -11.28 -25.33
C ASN A 180 -19.10 -11.82 -26.78
N LYS A 181 -18.04 -12.40 -27.38
CA LYS A 181 -18.16 -13.04 -28.70
C LYS A 181 -18.92 -14.36 -28.66
N VAL A 182 -18.83 -15.11 -27.56
CA VAL A 182 -19.53 -16.41 -27.39
C VAL A 182 -21.01 -16.22 -27.05
N VAL A 183 -21.34 -15.14 -26.33
CA VAL A 183 -22.71 -14.85 -25.86
C VAL A 183 -23.48 -13.97 -26.87
N ALA A 184 -22.83 -13.43 -27.89
CA ALA A 184 -23.51 -12.62 -28.93
C ALA A 184 -24.59 -13.48 -29.62
N PRO A 185 -25.85 -13.00 -29.73
CA PRO A 185 -26.89 -13.72 -30.44
C PRO A 185 -26.47 -13.93 -31.90
N PRO A 186 -26.85 -15.07 -32.51
CA PRO A 186 -26.56 -15.31 -33.92
C PRO A 186 -27.14 -14.18 -34.78
N PRO A 187 -26.49 -13.84 -35.88
CA PRO A 187 -27.01 -12.80 -36.80
C PRO A 187 -28.42 -13.17 -37.23
N PRO A 188 -29.31 -12.17 -37.41
CA PRO A 188 -30.67 -12.43 -37.88
C PRO A 188 -30.62 -13.19 -39.20
N THR A 189 -31.35 -14.29 -39.29
CA THR A 189 -31.52 -15.04 -40.51
C THR A 189 -32.08 -14.10 -41.60
N PRO A 190 -31.50 -14.09 -42.79
CA PRO A 190 -32.03 -13.25 -43.87
C PRO A 190 -33.50 -13.67 -44.14
N ALA A 191 -34.38 -12.65 -44.23
CA ALA A 191 -35.79 -12.87 -44.53
C ALA A 191 -35.92 -13.62 -45.87
N PRO A 192 -36.80 -14.59 -45.96
CA PRO A 192 -37.02 -15.28 -47.24
C PRO A 192 -37.44 -14.26 -48.31
N ALA A 193 -36.70 -14.26 -49.43
CA ALA A 193 -37.05 -13.46 -50.59
C ALA A 193 -38.46 -13.81 -51.06
N ARG A 194 -39.37 -12.81 -51.12
CA ARG A 194 -40.70 -12.92 -51.71
C ARG A 194 -40.60 -12.75 -53.20
#